data_d0cb63e7d1b653a9857a9136ec2c4a7a
#
_entry.id   d0cb63e7d1b653a9857a9136ec2c4a7a
#
_cell.length_a   1.000
_cell.length_b   1.000
_cell.length_c   1.000
_cell.angle_alpha   90.00
_cell.angle_beta   90.00
_cell.angle_gamma   90.00
#
_symmetry.space_group_name_H-M   'P 1'
#
loop_
_entity.id
_entity.type
_entity.pdbx_description
1 polymer ?
#
loop_
_entity_poly.entity_id
_entity_poly.type
_entity_poly.pdbx_seq_one_letter_code
_entity_poly.pdbx_strand_id
1 'polypeptide(L)'
;MMAISLTSQQQTAVNSTSSKILCLAGAGSGKSRVLVERAHRLASESNPESILCLTFTNAAAAEMRSRYKAWYSDAILPIFKTFHGYCYDLICKDARIRQVLGYSSIPTIPNDHVLSTIKISNLLKLSISVSEQTLKKKARTDIKFKYKYDIFLKSVYKELTSKNYITFDMMTDMVSELFEKSDASVSIYKKRVSNILIDEFQDTSPDQWKFASSFSDADIFVVADERQAIYAFRGADSSITKSLFKDDAFEKILLDHNFRSTQQICDYANQIIKSSGEPLHIALKSSVSGPSVKEIRSDSAPFVYPLGSNNTARFLSEYSKLQGSTALLFRTNKEVSEAVSMLSDNNIKYDAYRVNSNDVKNYLRSIIDDEFAVSWLSDTLPNIAQSEFIRLSNIVPLEDSRYALFRSNFATNDPVRHHCQVIDKLRLIYNSDTSTSTKMADICAVLNIKNISEFDENIDKNIECLIDSVENHDSNISNDSQSLYVGTIHSAKGLEWDNVFLWNVNCYSFKLRSEEDWNLYYVGATRAKQNLFVFKGENM
;
A
#
# COMPACT_ATOMS: atom_id res chain seq x y z
N MET A 1 -14.93 27.44 -9.10
CA MET A 1 -14.95 26.20 -9.90
C MET A 1 -16.38 25.83 -10.18
N MET A 2 -16.78 25.60 -11.43
CA MET A 2 -18.13 25.09 -11.72
C MET A 2 -18.27 23.73 -11.02
N ALA A 3 -19.29 23.59 -10.17
CA ALA A 3 -19.62 22.32 -9.55
C ALA A 3 -20.02 21.34 -10.67
N ILE A 4 -19.16 20.39 -10.98
CA ILE A 4 -19.51 19.29 -11.88
C ILE A 4 -20.70 18.57 -11.24
N SER A 5 -21.85 18.54 -11.92
CA SER A 5 -23.05 17.88 -11.39
C SER A 5 -22.80 16.38 -11.17
N LEU A 6 -23.35 15.83 -10.09
CA LEU A 6 -23.35 14.39 -9.86
C LEU A 6 -24.24 13.69 -10.89
N THR A 7 -23.86 12.50 -11.33
CA THR A 7 -24.76 11.64 -12.12
C THR A 7 -25.95 11.18 -11.29
N SER A 8 -26.99 10.66 -11.94
CA SER A 8 -28.15 10.10 -11.22
C SER A 8 -27.77 8.98 -10.26
N GLN A 9 -26.85 8.09 -10.66
CA GLN A 9 -26.33 7.02 -9.81
C GLN A 9 -25.56 7.57 -8.60
N GLN A 10 -24.69 8.58 -8.82
CA GLN A 10 -23.98 9.23 -7.73
C GLN A 10 -24.94 9.97 -6.78
N GLN A 11 -25.99 10.64 -7.31
CA GLN A 11 -27.03 11.28 -6.51
C GLN A 11 -27.79 10.25 -5.67
N THR A 12 -28.14 9.10 -6.24
CA THR A 12 -28.76 8.00 -5.49
C THR A 12 -27.85 7.56 -4.34
N ALA A 13 -26.55 7.36 -4.58
CA ALA A 13 -25.60 6.93 -3.55
C ALA A 13 -25.42 7.99 -2.44
N VAL A 14 -25.45 9.27 -2.80
CA VAL A 14 -25.36 10.38 -1.83
C VAL A 14 -26.63 10.48 -1.01
N ASN A 15 -27.82 10.35 -1.62
CA ASN A 15 -29.11 10.69 -1.01
C ASN A 15 -29.85 9.48 -0.40
N SER A 16 -29.45 8.25 -0.67
CA SER A 16 -30.11 7.08 -0.07
C SER A 16 -30.13 7.15 1.46
N THR A 17 -31.29 6.81 2.02
CA THR A 17 -31.55 6.76 3.48
C THR A 17 -31.50 5.35 4.06
N SER A 18 -31.11 4.35 3.25
CA SER A 18 -30.93 2.99 3.74
C SER A 18 -29.83 2.92 4.78
N SER A 19 -30.05 2.15 5.84
CA SER A 19 -29.10 2.02 6.94
C SER A 19 -27.85 1.23 6.56
N LYS A 20 -27.92 0.39 5.51
CA LYS A 20 -26.80 -0.40 5.02
C LYS A 20 -26.71 -0.30 3.50
N ILE A 21 -25.63 0.27 3.00
CA ILE A 21 -25.44 0.50 1.57
C ILE A 21 -24.09 -0.02 1.14
N LEU A 22 -24.10 -0.86 0.11
CA LEU A 22 -22.93 -1.25 -0.66
C LEU A 22 -22.94 -0.52 -2.00
N CYS A 23 -22.05 0.47 -2.13
CA CYS A 23 -21.81 1.18 -3.37
C CYS A 23 -20.67 0.51 -4.13
N LEU A 24 -20.99 -0.35 -5.11
CA LEU A 24 -19.99 -0.87 -6.03
C LEU A 24 -19.70 0.18 -7.09
N ALA A 25 -18.45 0.51 -7.25
CA ALA A 25 -18.02 1.66 -8.04
C ALA A 25 -16.80 1.29 -8.88
N GLY A 26 -16.96 1.29 -10.19
CA GLY A 26 -15.86 0.97 -11.11
C GLY A 26 -14.70 1.96 -11.03
N ALA A 27 -13.58 1.61 -11.65
CA ALA A 27 -12.43 2.50 -11.74
C ALA A 27 -12.84 3.86 -12.36
N GLY A 28 -12.35 4.97 -11.79
CA GLY A 28 -12.63 6.31 -12.30
C GLY A 28 -14.08 6.81 -12.16
N SER A 29 -14.95 6.11 -11.40
CA SER A 29 -16.37 6.49 -11.24
C SER A 29 -16.63 7.57 -10.20
N GLY A 30 -15.60 8.11 -9.55
CA GLY A 30 -15.73 9.16 -8.54
C GLY A 30 -16.11 8.65 -7.14
N LYS A 31 -15.65 7.45 -6.76
CA LYS A 31 -15.83 6.83 -5.43
C LYS A 31 -15.68 7.80 -4.28
N SER A 32 -14.47 8.37 -4.13
CA SER A 32 -14.14 9.27 -3.02
C SER A 32 -14.97 10.56 -3.07
N ARG A 33 -15.40 11.00 -4.26
CA ARG A 33 -16.32 12.13 -4.40
C ARG A 33 -17.68 11.83 -3.78
N VAL A 34 -18.27 10.70 -4.15
CA VAL A 34 -19.57 10.27 -3.60
C VAL A 34 -19.50 10.14 -2.08
N LEU A 35 -18.40 9.60 -1.54
CA LEU A 35 -18.20 9.48 -0.10
C LEU A 35 -18.14 10.85 0.58
N VAL A 36 -17.38 11.80 0.04
CA VAL A 36 -17.26 13.17 0.59
C VAL A 36 -18.59 13.93 0.50
N GLU A 37 -19.31 13.84 -0.63
CA GLU A 37 -20.64 14.45 -0.81
C GLU A 37 -21.67 13.87 0.18
N ARG A 38 -21.68 12.54 0.36
CA ARG A 38 -22.54 11.87 1.35
C ARG A 38 -22.18 12.29 2.77
N ALA A 39 -20.89 12.35 3.10
CA ALA A 39 -20.45 12.83 4.41
C ALA A 39 -20.92 14.27 4.68
N HIS A 40 -20.88 15.13 3.67
CA HIS A 40 -21.37 16.51 3.80
C HIS A 40 -22.89 16.57 4.00
N ARG A 41 -23.67 15.82 3.20
CA ARG A 41 -25.12 15.73 3.39
C ARG A 41 -25.47 15.32 4.81
N LEU A 42 -24.87 14.22 5.29
CA LEU A 42 -25.09 13.71 6.64
C LEU A 42 -24.66 14.73 7.71
N ALA A 43 -23.56 15.45 7.51
CA ALA A 43 -23.08 16.49 8.42
C ALA A 43 -24.01 17.72 8.48
N SER A 44 -24.77 18.00 7.41
CA SER A 44 -25.77 19.05 7.40
C SER A 44 -27.09 18.67 8.09
N GLU A 45 -27.33 17.35 8.22
CA GLU A 45 -28.55 16.80 8.84
C GLU A 45 -28.34 16.38 10.31
N SER A 46 -27.09 16.17 10.73
CA SER A 46 -26.75 15.65 12.06
C SER A 46 -25.44 16.26 12.60
N ASN A 47 -25.02 15.81 13.80
CA ASN A 47 -23.71 16.22 14.34
C ASN A 47 -22.58 15.69 13.45
N PRO A 48 -21.73 16.54 12.84
CA PRO A 48 -20.62 16.10 12.02
C PRO A 48 -19.63 15.16 12.73
N GLU A 49 -19.43 15.32 14.05
CA GLU A 49 -18.58 14.43 14.84
C GLU A 49 -19.16 13.02 15.02
N SER A 50 -20.43 12.80 14.67
CA SER A 50 -21.04 11.47 14.67
C SER A 50 -20.83 10.69 13.37
N ILE A 51 -20.17 11.30 12.39
CA ILE A 51 -19.91 10.71 11.08
C ILE A 51 -18.44 10.29 11.03
N LEU A 52 -18.20 8.99 10.92
CA LEU A 52 -16.89 8.37 10.88
C LEU A 52 -16.56 7.88 9.46
N CYS A 53 -15.65 8.58 8.80
CA CYS A 53 -15.12 8.21 7.48
C CYS A 53 -13.81 7.44 7.65
N LEU A 54 -13.81 6.18 7.28
CA LEU A 54 -12.67 5.26 7.40
C LEU A 54 -12.07 4.96 6.04
N THR A 55 -10.73 4.88 6.00
CA THR A 55 -9.97 4.49 4.82
C THR A 55 -8.75 3.67 5.20
N PHE A 56 -8.05 3.15 4.17
CA PHE A 56 -6.90 2.27 4.37
C PHE A 56 -5.59 3.03 4.69
N THR A 57 -5.37 4.22 4.13
CA THR A 57 -4.10 4.96 4.28
C THR A 57 -4.30 6.35 4.88
N ASN A 58 -3.28 6.84 5.59
CA ASN A 58 -3.27 8.21 6.11
C ASN A 58 -3.33 9.26 4.99
N ALA A 59 -2.68 8.99 3.85
CA ALA A 59 -2.74 9.86 2.67
C ALA A 59 -4.18 9.98 2.15
N ALA A 60 -4.91 8.88 2.01
CA ALA A 60 -6.32 8.91 1.59
C ALA A 60 -7.22 9.65 2.59
N ALA A 61 -7.00 9.46 3.90
CA ALA A 61 -7.75 10.19 4.93
C ALA A 61 -7.47 11.70 4.87
N ALA A 62 -6.19 12.09 4.66
CA ALA A 62 -5.80 13.49 4.51
C ALA A 62 -6.37 14.10 3.23
N GLU A 63 -6.35 13.37 2.12
CA GLU A 63 -6.91 13.79 0.84
C GLU A 63 -8.42 14.03 0.95
N MET A 64 -9.18 13.08 1.51
CA MET A 64 -10.63 13.25 1.72
C MET A 64 -10.92 14.47 2.59
N ARG A 65 -10.16 14.67 3.67
CA ARG A 65 -10.28 15.85 4.53
C ARG A 65 -9.99 17.15 3.78
N SER A 66 -8.94 17.18 2.96
CA SER A 66 -8.56 18.34 2.17
C SER A 66 -9.63 18.67 1.13
N ARG A 67 -10.16 17.65 0.44
CA ARG A 67 -11.27 17.81 -0.52
C ARG A 67 -12.53 18.33 0.15
N TYR A 68 -12.90 17.80 1.33
CA TYR A 68 -14.05 18.27 2.09
C TYR A 68 -13.89 19.75 2.43
N LYS A 69 -12.74 20.17 2.96
CA LYS A 69 -12.44 21.57 3.28
C LYS A 69 -12.48 22.48 2.05
N ALA A 70 -11.94 22.02 0.93
CA ALA A 70 -11.91 22.79 -0.32
C ALA A 70 -13.31 23.01 -0.92
N TRP A 71 -14.23 22.06 -0.73
CA TRP A 71 -15.58 22.13 -1.26
C TRP A 71 -16.56 22.81 -0.30
N TYR A 72 -16.33 22.69 1.01
CA TYR A 72 -17.23 23.10 2.09
C TYR A 72 -16.47 23.85 3.19
N SER A 73 -15.89 25.01 2.84
CA SER A 73 -14.92 25.76 3.66
C SER A 73 -15.39 26.07 5.09
N ASP A 74 -16.70 26.34 5.27
CA ASP A 74 -17.28 26.77 6.54
C ASP A 74 -17.97 25.64 7.32
N ALA A 75 -17.94 24.40 6.77
CA ALA A 75 -18.61 23.27 7.40
C ALA A 75 -17.73 22.62 8.49
N ILE A 76 -18.37 22.21 9.59
CA ILE A 76 -17.73 21.39 10.61
C ILE A 76 -17.37 20.02 9.99
N LEU A 77 -16.16 19.54 10.30
CA LEU A 77 -15.62 18.36 9.67
C LEU A 77 -16.14 17.06 10.31
N PRO A 78 -16.57 16.08 9.50
CA PRO A 78 -16.63 14.68 9.90
C PRO A 78 -15.27 14.15 10.33
N ILE A 79 -15.27 12.99 10.98
CA ILE A 79 -14.05 12.31 11.40
C ILE A 79 -13.47 11.51 10.22
N PHE A 80 -12.36 11.99 9.62
CA PHE A 80 -11.63 11.28 8.58
C PHE A 80 -10.38 10.63 9.17
N LYS A 81 -10.33 9.30 9.22
CA LYS A 81 -9.25 8.52 9.83
C LYS A 81 -9.00 7.20 9.09
N THR A 82 -7.84 6.61 9.33
CA THR A 82 -7.66 5.18 9.05
C THR A 82 -8.26 4.33 10.19
N PHE A 83 -8.55 3.04 9.94
CA PHE A 83 -8.98 2.12 10.98
C PHE A 83 -8.01 2.12 12.17
N HIS A 84 -6.72 1.93 11.90
CA HIS A 84 -5.68 1.96 12.94
C HIS A 84 -5.60 3.31 13.65
N GLY A 85 -5.66 4.41 12.89
CA GLY A 85 -5.60 5.76 13.44
C GLY A 85 -6.79 6.08 14.36
N TYR A 86 -7.99 5.58 14.06
CA TYR A 86 -9.14 5.75 14.94
C TYR A 86 -9.02 4.89 16.20
N CYS A 87 -8.66 3.61 16.07
CA CYS A 87 -8.43 2.74 17.22
C CYS A 87 -7.33 3.26 18.14
N TYR A 88 -6.22 3.74 17.58
CA TYR A 88 -5.14 4.33 18.35
C TYR A 88 -5.56 5.62 19.06
N ASP A 89 -6.34 6.48 18.40
CA ASP A 89 -6.92 7.68 19.03
C ASP A 89 -7.77 7.32 20.26
N LEU A 90 -8.59 6.26 20.19
CA LEU A 90 -9.38 5.80 21.34
C LEU A 90 -8.47 5.37 22.50
N ILE A 91 -7.42 4.60 22.20
CA ILE A 91 -6.44 4.15 23.19
C ILE A 91 -5.70 5.35 23.79
N CYS A 92 -5.30 6.34 22.99
CA CYS A 92 -4.57 7.50 23.48
C CYS A 92 -5.43 8.43 24.34
N LYS A 93 -6.71 8.62 23.96
CA LYS A 93 -7.59 9.62 24.58
C LYS A 93 -8.34 9.11 25.81
N ASP A 94 -8.63 7.81 25.89
CA ASP A 94 -9.41 7.25 27.01
C ASP A 94 -8.58 6.31 27.90
N ALA A 95 -8.34 6.75 29.15
CA ALA A 95 -7.60 5.97 30.12
C ALA A 95 -8.30 4.65 30.51
N ARG A 96 -9.64 4.60 30.44
CA ARG A 96 -10.43 3.39 30.76
C ARG A 96 -10.18 2.33 29.69
N ILE A 97 -10.18 2.71 28.42
CA ILE A 97 -9.86 1.81 27.30
C ILE A 97 -8.43 1.26 27.49
N ARG A 98 -7.45 2.13 27.76
CA ARG A 98 -6.06 1.69 28.03
C ARG A 98 -6.00 0.68 29.19
N GLN A 99 -6.66 0.98 30.28
CA GLN A 99 -6.64 0.11 31.47
C GLN A 99 -7.25 -1.26 31.18
N VAL A 100 -8.39 -1.32 30.50
CA VAL A 100 -9.03 -2.58 30.10
C VAL A 100 -8.16 -3.39 29.16
N LEU A 101 -7.42 -2.71 28.26
CA LEU A 101 -6.45 -3.33 27.34
C LEU A 101 -5.12 -3.71 28.02
N GLY A 102 -4.95 -3.39 29.30
CA GLY A 102 -3.75 -3.74 30.08
C GLY A 102 -2.58 -2.76 29.97
N TYR A 103 -2.82 -1.54 29.48
CA TYR A 103 -1.80 -0.49 29.38
C TYR A 103 -1.87 0.48 30.55
N SER A 104 -0.74 0.76 31.19
CA SER A 104 -0.63 1.74 32.28
C SER A 104 -0.42 3.18 31.77
N SER A 105 0.11 3.34 30.57
CA SER A 105 0.35 4.61 29.88
C SER A 105 -0.02 4.50 28.40
N ILE A 106 0.13 5.58 27.65
CA ILE A 106 -0.06 5.54 26.18
C ILE A 106 0.99 4.60 25.59
N PRO A 107 0.58 3.50 24.91
CA PRO A 107 1.53 2.57 24.34
C PRO A 107 2.22 3.17 23.12
N THR A 108 3.46 2.72 22.87
CA THR A 108 4.25 3.11 21.72
C THR A 108 4.33 1.98 20.69
N ILE A 109 4.58 2.32 19.43
CA ILE A 109 4.81 1.33 18.38
C ILE A 109 6.24 0.84 18.52
N PRO A 110 6.48 -0.48 18.67
CA PRO A 110 7.83 -1.02 18.73
C PRO A 110 8.52 -0.86 17.38
N ASN A 111 9.83 -0.70 17.37
CA ASN A 111 10.60 -0.82 16.14
C ASN A 111 10.60 -2.29 15.65
N ASP A 112 10.97 -2.51 14.39
CA ASP A 112 10.91 -3.83 13.77
C ASP A 112 11.82 -4.86 14.44
N HIS A 113 12.97 -4.43 14.98
CA HIS A 113 13.88 -5.29 15.72
C HIS A 113 13.24 -5.84 17.01
N VAL A 114 12.68 -4.96 17.83
CA VAL A 114 11.96 -5.36 19.07
C VAL A 114 10.81 -6.30 18.74
N LEU A 115 10.03 -5.96 17.71
CA LEU A 115 8.90 -6.79 17.28
C LEU A 115 9.36 -8.16 16.79
N SER A 116 10.38 -8.21 15.95
CA SER A 116 10.94 -9.47 15.43
C SER A 116 11.53 -10.33 16.55
N THR A 117 12.26 -9.73 17.48
CA THR A 117 12.82 -10.43 18.64
C THR A 117 11.72 -11.06 19.50
N ILE A 118 10.66 -10.31 19.80
CA ILE A 118 9.52 -10.82 20.57
C ILE A 118 8.83 -11.97 19.83
N LYS A 119 8.58 -11.82 18.53
CA LYS A 119 7.96 -12.85 17.69
C LYS A 119 8.79 -14.14 17.67
N ILE A 120 10.08 -14.03 17.40
CA ILE A 120 11.01 -15.19 17.37
C ILE A 120 11.06 -15.87 18.74
N SER A 121 11.20 -15.10 19.82
CA SER A 121 11.19 -15.64 21.20
C SER A 121 9.91 -16.42 21.49
N ASN A 122 8.74 -15.93 21.07
CA ASN A 122 7.48 -16.63 21.28
C ASN A 122 7.31 -17.88 20.39
N LEU A 123 7.81 -17.87 19.15
CA LEU A 123 7.86 -19.08 18.33
C LEU A 123 8.70 -20.18 19.01
N LEU A 124 9.85 -19.82 19.56
CA LEU A 124 10.73 -20.75 20.28
C LEU A 124 10.09 -21.25 21.56
N LYS A 125 9.52 -20.38 22.41
CA LYS A 125 8.81 -20.74 23.65
C LYS A 125 7.67 -21.73 23.40
N LEU A 126 6.97 -21.59 22.28
CA LEU A 126 5.84 -22.46 21.90
C LEU A 126 6.26 -23.68 21.06
N SER A 127 7.56 -23.91 20.87
CA SER A 127 8.12 -25.00 20.06
C SER A 127 7.53 -25.05 18.64
N ILE A 128 7.30 -23.86 18.04
CA ILE A 128 6.81 -23.73 16.68
C ILE A 128 8.01 -23.67 15.73
N SER A 129 8.19 -24.71 14.94
CA SER A 129 9.34 -24.89 14.04
C SER A 129 9.19 -24.23 12.66
N VAL A 130 8.09 -23.50 12.43
CA VAL A 130 7.82 -22.80 11.19
C VAL A 130 7.81 -21.30 11.43
N SER A 131 8.08 -20.52 10.39
CA SER A 131 8.02 -19.07 10.46
C SER A 131 6.61 -18.55 10.71
N GLU A 132 6.49 -17.31 11.26
CA GLU A 132 5.20 -16.64 11.42
C GLU A 132 4.42 -16.59 10.09
N GLN A 133 5.06 -16.21 9.00
CA GLN A 133 4.41 -16.15 7.68
C GLN A 133 3.88 -17.51 7.22
N THR A 134 4.68 -18.56 7.41
CA THR A 134 4.28 -19.93 7.09
C THR A 134 3.16 -20.39 8.01
N LEU A 135 3.23 -20.06 9.31
CA LEU A 135 2.18 -20.36 10.28
C LEU A 135 0.88 -19.64 9.92
N LYS A 136 0.93 -18.34 9.61
CA LYS A 136 -0.21 -17.54 9.17
C LYS A 136 -0.83 -18.08 7.88
N LYS A 137 0.00 -18.46 6.91
CA LYS A 137 -0.48 -19.05 5.64
C LYS A 137 -1.19 -20.37 5.87
N LYS A 138 -0.61 -21.27 6.67
CA LYS A 138 -1.22 -22.58 6.99
C LYS A 138 -2.48 -22.44 7.84
N ALA A 139 -2.53 -21.45 8.73
CA ALA A 139 -3.70 -21.17 9.57
C ALA A 139 -4.96 -20.80 8.77
N ARG A 140 -4.82 -20.36 7.52
CA ARG A 140 -5.95 -20.05 6.63
C ARG A 140 -6.69 -21.29 6.14
N THR A 141 -6.02 -22.42 6.05
CA THR A 141 -6.56 -23.66 5.43
C THR A 141 -6.62 -24.85 6.39
N ASP A 142 -5.92 -24.79 7.53
CA ASP A 142 -5.81 -25.89 8.48
C ASP A 142 -6.14 -25.42 9.91
N ILE A 143 -7.16 -26.01 10.52
CA ILE A 143 -7.65 -25.64 11.86
C ILE A 143 -6.61 -25.86 12.97
N LYS A 144 -5.72 -26.85 12.81
CA LYS A 144 -4.66 -27.10 13.79
C LYS A 144 -3.60 -25.98 13.75
N PHE A 145 -3.28 -25.49 12.55
CA PHE A 145 -2.37 -24.36 12.39
C PHE A 145 -3.05 -23.06 12.82
N LYS A 146 -4.36 -22.90 12.61
CA LYS A 146 -5.13 -21.76 13.13
C LYS A 146 -5.03 -21.67 14.64
N TYR A 147 -5.29 -22.77 15.35
CA TYR A 147 -5.17 -22.82 16.81
C TYR A 147 -3.75 -22.46 17.30
N LYS A 148 -2.70 -23.00 16.63
CA LYS A 148 -1.30 -22.66 16.96
C LYS A 148 -1.00 -21.18 16.71
N TYR A 149 -1.53 -20.61 15.65
CA TYR A 149 -1.34 -19.20 15.31
C TYR A 149 -2.04 -18.29 16.32
N ASP A 150 -3.25 -18.63 16.74
CA ASP A 150 -3.99 -17.88 17.77
C ASP A 150 -3.26 -17.88 19.13
N ILE A 151 -2.71 -19.02 19.55
CA ILE A 151 -1.88 -19.11 20.76
C ILE A 151 -0.62 -18.25 20.63
N PHE A 152 0.04 -18.32 19.48
CA PHE A 152 1.22 -17.52 19.20
C PHE A 152 0.91 -16.02 19.27
N LEU A 153 -0.14 -15.55 18.60
CA LEU A 153 -0.55 -14.13 18.64
C LEU A 153 -0.87 -13.68 20.07
N LYS A 154 -1.63 -14.46 20.83
CA LYS A 154 -1.94 -14.14 22.24
C LYS A 154 -0.67 -14.01 23.08
N SER A 155 0.32 -14.87 22.87
CA SER A 155 1.59 -14.81 23.59
C SER A 155 2.39 -13.56 23.22
N VAL A 156 2.47 -13.24 21.94
CA VAL A 156 3.13 -12.02 21.43
C VAL A 156 2.44 -10.76 21.95
N TYR A 157 1.11 -10.70 21.88
CA TYR A 157 0.34 -9.55 22.36
C TYR A 157 0.54 -9.33 23.86
N LYS A 158 0.50 -10.40 24.65
CA LYS A 158 0.75 -10.34 26.09
C LYS A 158 2.14 -9.76 26.41
N GLU A 159 3.17 -10.22 25.70
CA GLU A 159 4.54 -9.73 25.90
C GLU A 159 4.68 -8.27 25.47
N LEU A 160 4.14 -7.88 24.32
CA LEU A 160 4.13 -6.49 23.84
C LEU A 160 3.42 -5.56 24.82
N THR A 161 2.21 -5.93 25.29
CA THR A 161 1.44 -5.14 26.25
C THR A 161 2.21 -4.96 27.55
N SER A 162 2.87 -6.00 28.07
CA SER A 162 3.67 -5.91 29.31
C SER A 162 4.86 -4.94 29.19
N LYS A 163 5.33 -4.69 27.96
CA LYS A 163 6.40 -3.74 27.65
C LYS A 163 5.87 -2.38 27.19
N ASN A 164 4.57 -2.14 27.29
CA ASN A 164 3.87 -0.94 26.84
C ASN A 164 3.99 -0.68 25.33
N TYR A 165 4.06 -1.75 24.51
CA TYR A 165 4.07 -1.70 23.07
C TYR A 165 2.74 -2.13 22.46
N ILE A 166 2.40 -1.53 21.29
CA ILE A 166 1.23 -1.88 20.49
C ILE A 166 1.57 -1.90 19.01
N THR A 167 1.16 -2.92 18.28
CA THR A 167 1.28 -2.99 16.82
C THR A 167 -0.01 -2.53 16.14
N PHE A 168 0.05 -2.28 14.84
CA PHE A 168 -1.14 -1.92 14.05
C PHE A 168 -2.22 -3.00 14.13
N ASP A 169 -1.86 -4.28 13.98
CA ASP A 169 -2.82 -5.40 14.10
C ASP A 169 -3.45 -5.43 15.49
N MET A 170 -2.67 -5.23 16.56
CA MET A 170 -3.19 -5.17 17.93
C MET A 170 -4.21 -4.04 18.15
N MET A 171 -4.00 -2.87 17.50
CA MET A 171 -4.92 -1.73 17.66
C MET A 171 -6.33 -2.10 17.22
N THR A 172 -6.48 -2.71 16.05
CA THR A 172 -7.79 -3.09 15.52
C THR A 172 -8.35 -4.30 16.26
N ASP A 173 -7.56 -5.36 16.49
CA ASP A 173 -8.00 -6.57 17.17
C ASP A 173 -8.52 -6.30 18.58
N MET A 174 -7.70 -5.64 19.41
CA MET A 174 -8.03 -5.41 20.82
C MET A 174 -9.23 -4.46 20.98
N VAL A 175 -9.30 -3.40 20.16
CA VAL A 175 -10.44 -2.47 20.19
C VAL A 175 -11.69 -3.15 19.65
N SER A 176 -11.60 -3.93 18.55
CA SER A 176 -12.73 -4.70 18.03
C SER A 176 -13.32 -5.64 19.07
N GLU A 177 -12.47 -6.33 19.81
CA GLU A 177 -12.91 -7.26 20.87
C GLU A 177 -13.68 -6.53 21.98
N LEU A 178 -13.25 -5.31 22.39
CA LEU A 178 -14.00 -4.49 23.35
C LEU A 178 -15.37 -4.08 22.81
N PHE A 179 -15.40 -3.68 21.52
CA PHE A 179 -16.64 -3.27 20.87
C PHE A 179 -17.62 -4.43 20.71
N GLU A 180 -17.15 -5.63 20.38
CA GLU A 180 -17.99 -6.83 20.29
C GLU A 180 -18.57 -7.23 21.64
N LYS A 181 -17.74 -7.25 22.69
CA LYS A 181 -18.17 -7.56 24.05
C LYS A 181 -19.06 -6.49 24.64
N SER A 182 -19.29 -5.38 23.92
CA SER A 182 -20.03 -4.22 24.41
C SER A 182 -19.52 -3.73 25.76
N ASP A 183 -18.19 -3.72 25.94
CA ASP A 183 -17.55 -3.24 27.15
C ASP A 183 -17.99 -1.81 27.48
N ALA A 184 -18.19 -1.53 28.75
CA ALA A 184 -18.66 -0.23 29.23
C ALA A 184 -17.70 0.92 28.83
N SER A 185 -16.39 0.63 28.69
CA SER A 185 -15.39 1.62 28.28
C SER A 185 -15.60 2.16 26.87
N VAL A 186 -16.19 1.37 25.97
CA VAL A 186 -16.44 1.75 24.56
C VAL A 186 -17.88 2.16 24.28
N SER A 187 -18.82 1.97 25.20
CA SER A 187 -20.25 2.23 24.98
C SER A 187 -20.55 3.65 24.54
N ILE A 188 -19.84 4.64 25.10
CA ILE A 188 -20.00 6.05 24.73
C ILE A 188 -19.57 6.32 23.27
N TYR A 189 -18.55 5.63 22.78
CA TYR A 189 -18.07 5.79 21.41
C TYR A 189 -19.01 5.13 20.40
N LYS A 190 -19.59 3.97 20.73
CA LYS A 190 -20.64 3.34 19.93
C LYS A 190 -21.83 4.28 19.72
N LYS A 191 -22.31 4.92 20.80
CA LYS A 191 -23.45 5.82 20.77
C LYS A 191 -23.16 7.17 20.07
N ARG A 192 -21.90 7.59 20.04
CA ARG A 192 -21.51 8.84 19.38
C ARG A 192 -21.50 8.73 17.85
N VAL A 193 -21.19 7.55 17.33
CA VAL A 193 -21.11 7.34 15.88
C VAL A 193 -22.46 6.88 15.37
N SER A 194 -23.08 7.70 14.55
CA SER A 194 -24.36 7.41 13.88
C SER A 194 -24.19 6.93 12.44
N ASN A 195 -23.07 7.26 11.81
CA ASN A 195 -22.80 6.88 10.43
C ASN A 195 -21.34 6.48 10.25
N ILE A 196 -21.11 5.35 9.58
CA ILE A 196 -19.79 4.87 9.19
C ILE A 196 -19.73 4.82 7.67
N LEU A 197 -18.77 5.54 7.09
CA LEU A 197 -18.48 5.55 5.67
C LEU A 197 -17.10 4.98 5.44
N ILE A 198 -16.98 3.94 4.58
CA ILE A 198 -15.72 3.25 4.34
C ILE A 198 -15.35 3.36 2.87
N ASP A 199 -14.17 3.95 2.59
CA ASP A 199 -13.58 4.00 1.24
C ASP A 199 -12.66 2.80 1.00
N GLU A 200 -12.49 2.42 -0.27
CA GLU A 200 -11.66 1.29 -0.71
C GLU A 200 -11.95 0.00 0.08
N PHE A 201 -13.24 -0.28 0.30
CA PHE A 201 -13.70 -1.38 1.16
C PHE A 201 -13.18 -2.76 0.72
N GLN A 202 -12.86 -2.96 -0.57
CA GLN A 202 -12.26 -4.21 -1.08
C GLN A 202 -10.89 -4.52 -0.46
N ASP A 203 -10.22 -3.54 0.15
CA ASP A 203 -8.94 -3.71 0.82
C ASP A 203 -9.08 -3.94 2.35
N THR A 204 -10.32 -4.02 2.84
CA THR A 204 -10.62 -4.18 4.27
C THR A 204 -10.29 -5.61 4.73
N SER A 205 -9.62 -5.72 5.89
CA SER A 205 -9.38 -7.02 6.54
C SER A 205 -10.61 -7.48 7.34
N PRO A 206 -10.73 -8.80 7.66
CA PRO A 206 -11.80 -9.30 8.51
C PRO A 206 -11.90 -8.56 9.86
N ASP A 207 -10.77 -8.21 10.47
CA ASP A 207 -10.74 -7.53 11.77
C ASP A 207 -11.20 -6.08 11.66
N GLN A 208 -10.85 -5.39 10.57
CA GLN A 208 -11.35 -4.06 10.27
C GLN A 208 -12.86 -4.05 10.02
N TRP A 209 -13.37 -5.05 9.28
CA TRP A 209 -14.81 -5.21 9.07
C TRP A 209 -15.53 -5.53 10.39
N LYS A 210 -14.96 -6.43 11.19
CA LYS A 210 -15.44 -6.76 12.52
C LYS A 210 -15.56 -5.51 13.40
N PHE A 211 -14.53 -4.66 13.39
CA PHE A 211 -14.56 -3.36 14.06
C PHE A 211 -15.71 -2.47 13.57
N ALA A 212 -15.81 -2.23 12.26
CA ALA A 212 -16.84 -1.35 11.69
C ALA A 212 -18.26 -1.88 11.95
N SER A 213 -18.47 -3.19 11.79
CA SER A 213 -19.78 -3.83 12.02
C SER A 213 -20.19 -3.91 13.50
N SER A 214 -19.26 -3.69 14.43
CA SER A 214 -19.56 -3.68 15.88
C SER A 214 -20.31 -2.43 16.34
N PHE A 215 -20.44 -1.40 15.52
CA PHE A 215 -21.29 -0.24 15.77
C PHE A 215 -22.74 -0.53 15.36
N SER A 216 -23.45 -1.29 16.20
CA SER A 216 -24.76 -1.88 15.88
C SER A 216 -25.84 -0.87 15.51
N ASP A 217 -25.73 0.37 16.02
CA ASP A 217 -26.74 1.43 15.87
C ASP A 217 -26.35 2.43 14.77
N ALA A 218 -25.20 2.27 14.13
CA ALA A 218 -24.72 3.14 13.09
C ALA A 218 -25.16 2.68 11.69
N ASP A 219 -25.55 3.62 10.87
CA ASP A 219 -25.73 3.38 9.44
C ASP A 219 -24.38 3.15 8.76
N ILE A 220 -24.31 2.17 7.87
CA ILE A 220 -23.07 1.75 7.21
C ILE A 220 -23.17 2.02 5.70
N PHE A 221 -22.24 2.81 5.18
CA PHE A 221 -22.04 3.05 3.76
C PHE A 221 -20.64 2.62 3.36
N VAL A 222 -20.53 1.60 2.52
CA VAL A 222 -19.23 1.13 2.02
C VAL A 222 -19.12 1.38 0.52
N VAL A 223 -17.94 1.85 0.09
CA VAL A 223 -17.62 2.02 -1.32
C VAL A 223 -16.49 1.06 -1.69
N ALA A 224 -16.70 0.27 -2.73
CA ALA A 224 -15.77 -0.75 -3.16
C ALA A 224 -15.65 -0.83 -4.68
N ASP A 225 -14.46 -1.24 -5.13
CA ASP A 225 -14.22 -1.75 -6.47
C ASP A 225 -13.64 -3.18 -6.36
N GLU A 226 -14.47 -4.20 -6.54
CA GLU A 226 -14.05 -5.61 -6.41
C GLU A 226 -12.83 -5.93 -7.27
N ARG A 227 -12.67 -5.24 -8.40
CA ARG A 227 -11.59 -5.46 -9.37
C ARG A 227 -10.30 -4.71 -9.02
N GLN A 228 -10.33 -3.91 -7.96
CA GLN A 228 -9.14 -3.26 -7.40
C GLN A 228 -8.65 -3.93 -6.10
N ALA A 229 -9.15 -5.11 -5.75
CA ALA A 229 -8.68 -5.92 -4.62
C ALA A 229 -7.33 -6.59 -4.95
N ILE A 230 -6.22 -5.94 -4.61
CA ILE A 230 -4.84 -6.37 -4.89
C ILE A 230 -3.95 -6.45 -3.65
N TYR A 231 -4.53 -6.35 -2.45
CA TYR A 231 -3.79 -6.36 -1.18
C TYR A 231 -4.09 -7.58 -0.31
N ALA A 232 -4.44 -8.73 -0.91
CA ALA A 232 -4.64 -9.98 -0.18
C ALA A 232 -3.40 -10.39 0.64
N PHE A 233 -2.19 -10.08 0.16
CA PHE A 233 -0.94 -10.32 0.88
C PHE A 233 -0.81 -9.48 2.17
N ARG A 234 -1.52 -8.35 2.28
CA ARG A 234 -1.60 -7.50 3.48
C ARG A 234 -2.74 -7.88 4.43
N GLY A 235 -3.51 -8.93 4.12
CA GLY A 235 -4.63 -9.39 4.95
C GLY A 235 -6.00 -8.88 4.52
N ALA A 236 -6.10 -8.16 3.41
CA ALA A 236 -7.39 -7.83 2.79
C ALA A 236 -8.12 -9.11 2.36
N ASP A 237 -9.45 -9.10 2.48
CA ASP A 237 -10.28 -10.24 2.11
C ASP A 237 -11.45 -9.80 1.23
N SER A 238 -11.29 -9.98 -0.07
CA SER A 238 -12.31 -9.63 -1.07
C SER A 238 -13.62 -10.42 -0.90
N SER A 239 -13.59 -11.56 -0.18
CA SER A 239 -14.79 -12.35 0.08
C SER A 239 -15.83 -11.59 0.93
N ILE A 240 -15.37 -10.63 1.74
CA ILE A 240 -16.26 -9.78 2.54
C ILE A 240 -17.14 -8.94 1.61
N THR A 241 -16.56 -8.25 0.63
CA THR A 241 -17.32 -7.47 -0.36
C THR A 241 -18.31 -8.36 -1.13
N LYS A 242 -17.87 -9.56 -1.56
CA LYS A 242 -18.72 -10.54 -2.24
C LYS A 242 -19.86 -11.02 -1.32
N SER A 243 -19.64 -11.14 -0.02
CA SER A 243 -20.68 -11.52 0.94
C SER A 243 -21.72 -10.41 1.13
N LEU A 244 -21.29 -9.16 1.23
CA LEU A 244 -22.20 -8.00 1.33
C LEU A 244 -23.04 -7.83 0.05
N PHE A 245 -22.48 -8.15 -1.10
CA PHE A 245 -23.23 -8.12 -2.36
C PHE A 245 -24.39 -9.14 -2.39
N LYS A 246 -24.23 -10.27 -1.70
CA LYS A 246 -25.26 -11.31 -1.57
C LYS A 246 -26.23 -11.08 -0.41
N ASP A 247 -25.89 -10.20 0.52
CA ASP A 247 -26.70 -9.92 1.70
C ASP A 247 -27.83 -8.94 1.34
N ASP A 248 -29.09 -9.39 1.44
CA ASP A 248 -30.28 -8.58 1.15
C ASP A 248 -30.49 -7.42 2.10
N ALA A 249 -29.79 -7.40 3.25
CA ALA A 249 -29.82 -6.27 4.18
C ALA A 249 -29.09 -5.03 3.63
N PHE A 250 -28.23 -5.19 2.62
CA PHE A 250 -27.54 -4.08 1.97
C PHE A 250 -28.27 -3.64 0.70
N GLU A 251 -28.58 -2.35 0.61
CA GLU A 251 -28.92 -1.72 -0.68
C GLU A 251 -27.68 -1.70 -1.58
N LYS A 252 -27.81 -2.16 -2.83
CA LYS A 252 -26.75 -2.21 -3.81
C LYS A 252 -26.89 -1.05 -4.78
N ILE A 253 -25.89 -0.17 -4.80
CA ILE A 253 -25.82 0.95 -5.74
C ILE A 253 -24.61 0.77 -6.64
N LEU A 254 -24.80 0.87 -7.95
CA LEU A 254 -23.75 0.64 -8.93
C LEU A 254 -23.34 1.95 -9.61
N LEU A 255 -22.03 2.26 -9.62
CA LEU A 255 -21.47 3.42 -10.32
C LEU A 255 -20.64 2.91 -11.52
N ASP A 256 -21.22 2.95 -12.70
CA ASP A 256 -20.61 2.41 -13.93
C ASP A 256 -19.95 3.47 -14.82
N HIS A 257 -20.23 4.76 -14.59
CA HIS A 257 -19.68 5.83 -15.41
C HIS A 257 -18.24 6.18 -15.00
N ASN A 258 -17.31 6.02 -15.92
CA ASN A 258 -15.90 6.36 -15.76
C ASN A 258 -15.64 7.78 -16.27
N PHE A 259 -15.09 8.63 -15.39
CA PHE A 259 -14.72 10.04 -15.71
C PHE A 259 -13.22 10.20 -16.01
N ARG A 260 -12.45 9.12 -15.93
CA ARG A 260 -10.99 9.14 -16.08
C ARG A 260 -10.54 8.78 -17.48
N SER A 261 -11.01 7.65 -17.96
CA SER A 261 -10.48 6.97 -19.15
C SER A 261 -11.39 7.12 -20.35
N THR A 262 -10.84 6.92 -21.54
CA THR A 262 -11.62 6.82 -22.78
C THR A 262 -12.49 5.57 -22.82
N GLN A 263 -13.53 5.56 -23.67
CA GLN A 263 -14.41 4.41 -23.81
C GLN A 263 -13.64 3.15 -24.27
N GLN A 264 -12.63 3.31 -25.14
CA GLN A 264 -11.81 2.20 -25.61
C GLN A 264 -11.02 1.52 -24.48
N ILE A 265 -10.51 2.32 -23.52
CA ILE A 265 -9.85 1.78 -22.33
C ILE A 265 -10.88 1.10 -21.41
N CYS A 266 -12.07 1.68 -21.26
CA CYS A 266 -13.17 1.07 -20.50
C CYS A 266 -13.59 -0.27 -21.10
N ASP A 267 -13.74 -0.35 -22.41
CA ASP A 267 -14.10 -1.59 -23.11
C ASP A 267 -13.01 -2.66 -22.94
N TYR A 268 -11.74 -2.26 -23.00
CA TYR A 268 -10.62 -3.15 -22.75
C TYR A 268 -10.61 -3.66 -21.30
N ALA A 269 -10.83 -2.79 -20.32
CA ALA A 269 -10.94 -3.16 -18.92
C ALA A 269 -12.10 -4.14 -18.66
N ASN A 270 -13.27 -3.90 -19.29
CA ASN A 270 -14.40 -4.81 -19.25
C ASN A 270 -14.07 -6.19 -19.86
N GLN A 271 -13.28 -6.21 -20.95
CA GLN A 271 -12.83 -7.45 -21.56
C GLN A 271 -11.86 -8.22 -20.66
N ILE A 272 -10.95 -7.55 -19.94
CA ILE A 272 -10.05 -8.18 -18.95
C ILE A 272 -10.90 -8.97 -17.93
N ILE A 273 -11.95 -8.35 -17.37
CA ILE A 273 -12.80 -9.01 -16.37
C ILE A 273 -13.56 -10.19 -16.98
N LYS A 274 -14.14 -10.02 -18.18
CA LYS A 274 -14.81 -11.14 -18.87
C LYS A 274 -13.86 -12.32 -19.10
N SER A 275 -12.61 -12.04 -19.46
CA SER A 275 -11.59 -13.06 -19.69
C SER A 275 -11.12 -13.76 -18.42
N SER A 276 -11.30 -13.17 -17.25
CA SER A 276 -10.99 -13.80 -15.95
C SER A 276 -12.01 -14.90 -15.56
N GLY A 277 -13.17 -14.93 -16.20
CA GLY A 277 -14.28 -15.80 -15.83
C GLY A 277 -15.10 -15.32 -14.63
N GLU A 278 -14.75 -14.16 -14.04
CA GLU A 278 -15.47 -13.58 -12.92
C GLU A 278 -16.70 -12.78 -13.38
N PRO A 279 -17.75 -12.67 -12.55
CA PRO A 279 -18.93 -11.88 -12.89
C PRO A 279 -18.59 -10.41 -13.14
N LEU A 280 -19.12 -9.84 -14.21
CA LEU A 280 -19.03 -8.42 -14.50
C LEU A 280 -20.26 -7.70 -13.88
N HIS A 281 -20.17 -7.36 -12.60
CA HIS A 281 -21.25 -6.61 -11.91
C HIS A 281 -21.35 -5.17 -12.42
N ILE A 282 -20.22 -4.56 -12.80
CA ILE A 282 -20.12 -3.21 -13.35
C ILE A 282 -19.41 -3.26 -14.69
N ALA A 283 -20.08 -2.86 -15.75
CA ALA A 283 -19.47 -2.58 -17.04
C ALA A 283 -19.12 -1.08 -17.12
N LEU A 284 -17.83 -0.76 -17.16
CA LEU A 284 -17.38 0.63 -17.27
C LEU A 284 -17.87 1.28 -18.56
N LYS A 285 -18.36 2.50 -18.46
CA LYS A 285 -18.80 3.34 -19.59
C LYS A 285 -18.17 4.72 -19.48
N SER A 286 -17.74 5.29 -20.57
CA SER A 286 -17.22 6.66 -20.65
C SER A 286 -17.90 7.42 -21.76
N SER A 287 -18.05 8.72 -21.57
CA SER A 287 -18.51 9.64 -22.63
C SER A 287 -17.35 10.17 -23.50
N VAL A 288 -16.10 9.86 -23.12
CA VAL A 288 -14.90 10.31 -23.83
C VAL A 288 -14.43 9.22 -24.76
N SER A 289 -14.34 9.53 -26.05
CA SER A 289 -13.74 8.63 -27.04
C SER A 289 -12.24 8.91 -27.18
N GLY A 290 -11.47 7.87 -27.49
CA GLY A 290 -10.02 7.96 -27.66
C GLY A 290 -9.47 6.90 -28.61
N PRO A 291 -8.14 6.76 -28.70
CA PRO A 291 -7.52 5.75 -29.55
C PRO A 291 -7.79 4.33 -29.02
N SER A 292 -7.70 3.37 -29.94
CA SER A 292 -7.76 1.95 -29.56
C SER A 292 -6.56 1.57 -28.70
N VAL A 293 -6.79 0.66 -27.75
CA VAL A 293 -5.70 0.07 -26.95
C VAL A 293 -4.73 -0.67 -27.87
N LYS A 294 -3.44 -0.42 -27.71
CA LYS A 294 -2.40 -1.08 -28.49
C LYS A 294 -1.81 -2.28 -27.75
N GLU A 295 -2.14 -3.49 -28.19
CA GLU A 295 -1.42 -4.69 -27.76
C GLU A 295 -0.16 -4.86 -28.58
N ILE A 296 0.99 -4.96 -27.90
CA ILE A 296 2.31 -5.13 -28.50
C ILE A 296 2.80 -6.52 -28.09
N ARG A 297 3.06 -7.38 -29.09
CA ARG A 297 3.61 -8.71 -28.81
C ARG A 297 4.99 -8.57 -28.20
N SER A 298 5.18 -9.14 -27.03
CA SER A 298 6.47 -9.20 -26.36
C SER A 298 7.29 -10.35 -26.95
N ASP A 299 8.50 -10.05 -27.40
CA ASP A 299 9.43 -11.05 -27.95
C ASP A 299 10.20 -11.83 -26.86
N SER A 300 9.81 -11.67 -25.59
CA SER A 300 10.51 -12.32 -24.48
C SER A 300 10.26 -13.82 -24.47
N ALA A 301 11.31 -14.58 -24.80
CA ALA A 301 11.39 -15.98 -24.40
C ALA A 301 11.30 -16.10 -22.86
N PRO A 302 10.78 -17.21 -22.30
CA PRO A 302 10.49 -17.33 -20.88
C PRO A 302 11.68 -17.14 -19.92
N PHE A 303 12.88 -16.96 -20.43
CA PHE A 303 14.14 -16.80 -19.66
C PHE A 303 14.98 -15.58 -20.06
N VAL A 304 14.50 -14.73 -20.98
CA VAL A 304 15.23 -13.53 -21.40
C VAL A 304 14.60 -12.31 -20.74
N TYR A 305 15.45 -11.45 -20.21
CA TYR A 305 15.09 -10.21 -19.51
C TYR A 305 13.97 -9.45 -20.22
N PRO A 306 12.98 -8.89 -19.45
CA PRO A 306 11.78 -8.26 -19.98
C PRO A 306 12.04 -7.11 -20.96
N LEU A 307 13.25 -6.60 -20.99
CA LEU A 307 13.68 -5.46 -21.81
C LEU A 307 14.58 -5.86 -22.98
N GLY A 308 14.32 -7.00 -23.61
CA GLY A 308 15.02 -7.37 -24.84
C GLY A 308 15.05 -6.20 -25.85
N SER A 309 16.11 -6.08 -26.64
CA SER A 309 16.40 -4.94 -27.53
C SER A 309 15.18 -4.51 -28.39
N ASN A 310 14.38 -5.47 -28.86
CA ASN A 310 13.20 -5.18 -29.68
C ASN A 310 12.06 -4.55 -28.89
N ASN A 311 11.78 -5.00 -27.67
CA ASN A 311 10.73 -4.42 -26.82
C ASN A 311 11.11 -3.01 -26.38
N THR A 312 12.38 -2.76 -26.07
CA THR A 312 12.90 -1.43 -25.76
C THR A 312 12.72 -0.50 -26.96
N ALA A 313 13.12 -0.91 -28.18
CA ALA A 313 12.97 -0.09 -29.37
C ALA A 313 11.51 0.25 -29.67
N ARG A 314 10.58 -0.71 -29.50
CA ARG A 314 9.13 -0.49 -29.66
C ARG A 314 8.60 0.50 -28.62
N PHE A 315 8.99 0.35 -27.35
CA PHE A 315 8.64 1.31 -26.31
C PHE A 315 9.12 2.71 -26.66
N LEU A 316 10.40 2.89 -26.98
CA LEU A 316 10.99 4.19 -27.31
C LEU A 316 10.31 4.84 -28.51
N SER A 317 9.99 4.04 -29.54
CA SER A 317 9.28 4.50 -30.74
C SER A 317 7.86 4.99 -30.45
N GLU A 318 7.14 4.37 -29.51
CA GLU A 318 5.81 4.84 -29.12
C GLU A 318 5.91 6.01 -28.14
N TYR A 319 6.78 5.93 -27.13
CA TYR A 319 6.97 6.97 -26.12
C TYR A 319 7.35 8.32 -26.74
N SER A 320 8.24 8.33 -27.75
CA SER A 320 8.67 9.56 -28.40
C SER A 320 7.56 10.34 -29.12
N LYS A 321 6.42 9.71 -29.39
CA LYS A 321 5.25 10.30 -30.06
C LYS A 321 4.22 10.87 -29.09
N LEU A 322 4.36 10.57 -27.80
CA LEU A 322 3.36 10.89 -26.78
C LEU A 322 3.63 12.25 -26.15
N GLN A 323 2.54 12.88 -25.75
CA GLN A 323 2.54 14.07 -24.91
C GLN A 323 1.78 13.78 -23.60
N GLY A 324 2.05 14.53 -22.57
CA GLY A 324 1.42 14.38 -21.26
C GLY A 324 2.14 13.40 -20.35
N SER A 325 1.54 13.19 -19.18
CA SER A 325 2.08 12.31 -18.16
C SER A 325 2.08 10.85 -18.61
N THR A 326 3.19 10.15 -18.39
CA THR A 326 3.35 8.76 -18.84
C THR A 326 3.80 7.87 -17.71
N ALA A 327 3.24 6.65 -17.61
CA ALA A 327 3.69 5.62 -16.69
C ALA A 327 4.12 4.35 -17.40
N LEU A 328 5.21 3.77 -16.90
CA LEU A 328 5.71 2.44 -17.26
C LEU A 328 5.54 1.51 -16.06
N LEU A 329 4.61 0.56 -16.15
CA LEU A 329 4.14 -0.24 -15.03
C LEU A 329 4.51 -1.72 -15.19
N PHE A 330 5.03 -2.28 -14.09
CA PHE A 330 5.53 -3.66 -13.99
C PHE A 330 4.82 -4.45 -12.88
N ARG A 331 4.95 -5.78 -12.94
CA ARG A 331 4.46 -6.67 -11.88
C ARG A 331 5.39 -6.67 -10.66
N THR A 332 6.71 -6.58 -10.85
CA THR A 332 7.72 -6.78 -9.81
C THR A 332 8.71 -5.63 -9.72
N ASN A 333 9.29 -5.43 -8.53
CA ASN A 333 10.36 -4.45 -8.32
C ASN A 333 11.64 -4.79 -9.10
N LYS A 334 11.90 -6.09 -9.37
CA LYS A 334 13.01 -6.52 -10.20
C LYS A 334 12.90 -5.93 -11.61
N GLU A 335 11.73 -6.05 -12.23
CA GLU A 335 11.47 -5.48 -13.56
C GLU A 335 11.58 -3.95 -13.56
N VAL A 336 11.13 -3.29 -12.49
CA VAL A 336 11.31 -1.83 -12.30
C VAL A 336 12.80 -1.48 -12.31
N SER A 337 13.63 -2.25 -11.60
CA SER A 337 15.08 -2.02 -11.54
C SER A 337 15.75 -2.17 -12.92
N GLU A 338 15.35 -3.18 -13.67
CA GLU A 338 15.84 -3.43 -15.03
C GLU A 338 15.40 -2.31 -15.99
N ALA A 339 14.13 -1.85 -15.88
CA ALA A 339 13.61 -0.74 -16.67
C ALA A 339 14.37 0.56 -16.41
N VAL A 340 14.67 0.85 -15.15
CA VAL A 340 15.44 2.03 -14.76
C VAL A 340 16.85 2.01 -15.35
N SER A 341 17.53 0.87 -15.36
CA SER A 341 18.84 0.76 -16.04
C SER A 341 18.71 1.05 -17.53
N MET A 342 17.72 0.46 -18.19
CA MET A 342 17.48 0.70 -19.63
C MET A 342 17.20 2.17 -19.94
N LEU A 343 16.37 2.85 -19.12
CA LEU A 343 16.05 4.26 -19.32
C LEU A 343 17.28 5.15 -19.13
N SER A 344 18.12 4.83 -18.13
CA SER A 344 19.40 5.51 -17.90
C SER A 344 20.35 5.35 -19.07
N ASP A 345 20.48 4.14 -19.61
CA ASP A 345 21.34 3.84 -20.79
C ASP A 345 20.88 4.59 -22.04
N ASN A 346 19.59 4.91 -22.14
CA ASN A 346 19.01 5.69 -23.25
C ASN A 346 18.85 7.18 -22.94
N ASN A 347 19.41 7.69 -21.82
CA ASN A 347 19.33 9.09 -21.39
C ASN A 347 17.89 9.62 -21.25
N ILE A 348 16.93 8.79 -20.87
CA ILE A 348 15.55 9.19 -20.65
C ILE A 348 15.39 9.59 -19.19
N LYS A 349 14.85 10.79 -18.94
CA LYS A 349 14.48 11.24 -17.60
C LYS A 349 13.25 10.48 -17.12
N TYR A 350 13.29 10.01 -15.87
CA TYR A 350 12.18 9.28 -15.25
C TYR A 350 12.10 9.59 -13.76
N ASP A 351 10.89 9.43 -13.21
CA ASP A 351 10.60 9.40 -11.79
C ASP A 351 10.33 7.93 -11.40
N ALA A 352 11.25 7.31 -10.68
CA ALA A 352 11.05 5.93 -10.23
C ALA A 352 10.60 5.93 -8.77
N TYR A 353 9.49 5.23 -8.49
CA TYR A 353 9.12 4.90 -7.11
C TYR A 353 10.13 3.88 -6.57
N ARG A 354 11.17 4.37 -5.91
CA ARG A 354 12.30 3.52 -5.48
C ARG A 354 12.65 3.57 -4.02
N VAL A 355 12.20 4.57 -3.31
CA VAL A 355 12.64 4.73 -1.93
C VAL A 355 11.41 4.90 -1.07
N ASN A 356 11.09 3.86 -0.31
CA ASN A 356 10.24 4.02 0.83
C ASN A 356 10.98 4.97 1.79
N SER A 357 10.41 6.12 2.11
CA SER A 357 11.01 7.07 3.06
C SER A 357 11.39 6.39 4.37
N ASN A 358 10.65 5.36 4.77
CA ASN A 358 10.98 4.52 5.92
C ASN A 358 12.26 3.69 5.71
N ASP A 359 12.58 3.26 4.50
CA ASP A 359 13.81 2.51 4.23
C ASP A 359 15.04 3.41 4.32
N VAL A 360 14.93 4.66 3.87
CA VAL A 360 15.98 5.69 4.06
C VAL A 360 16.08 6.09 5.53
N LYS A 361 14.95 6.31 6.21
CA LYS A 361 14.91 6.60 7.66
C LYS A 361 15.57 5.48 8.46
N ASN A 362 15.18 4.27 8.18
CA ASN A 362 15.69 3.09 8.85
C ASN A 362 17.18 2.89 8.54
N TYR A 363 17.56 3.12 7.31
CA TYR A 363 18.95 3.00 6.87
C TYR A 363 19.84 4.09 7.44
N LEU A 364 19.42 5.36 7.47
CA LEU A 364 20.16 6.46 8.08
C LEU A 364 20.27 6.29 9.61
N ARG A 365 19.22 5.78 10.26
CA ARG A 365 19.27 5.40 11.68
C ARG A 365 20.22 4.22 11.92
N SER A 366 20.30 3.24 10.99
CA SER A 366 21.22 2.09 11.12
C SER A 366 22.70 2.47 11.02
N ILE A 367 23.00 3.60 10.36
CA ILE A 367 24.37 4.15 10.34
C ILE A 367 24.70 4.80 11.69
N ILE A 368 23.68 5.23 12.44
CA ILE A 368 23.80 5.93 13.70
C ILE A 368 23.71 4.97 14.89
N ASP A 369 22.90 3.91 14.79
CA ASP A 369 22.70 2.90 15.84
C ASP A 369 23.12 1.51 15.34
N ASP A 370 24.14 0.94 15.96
CA ASP A 370 24.71 -0.38 15.65
C ASP A 370 23.68 -1.55 15.72
N GLU A 371 22.54 -1.36 16.38
CA GLU A 371 21.47 -2.37 16.49
C GLU A 371 20.58 -2.50 15.22
N PHE A 372 20.71 -1.60 14.27
CA PHE A 372 19.76 -1.43 13.17
C PHE A 372 20.09 -2.18 11.88
N ALA A 373 21.34 -2.62 11.69
CA ALA A 373 21.80 -3.31 10.46
C ALA A 373 21.03 -4.61 10.17
N VAL A 374 20.45 -5.23 11.19
CA VAL A 374 19.70 -6.49 11.10
C VAL A 374 18.32 -6.31 10.49
N SER A 375 17.62 -5.21 10.83
CA SER A 375 16.28 -4.91 10.30
C SER A 375 16.33 -4.58 8.81
N TRP A 376 17.32 -3.82 8.37
CA TRP A 376 17.48 -3.44 6.97
C TRP A 376 17.75 -4.63 6.05
N LEU A 377 18.53 -5.63 6.49
CA LEU A 377 18.76 -6.86 5.74
C LEU A 377 17.47 -7.66 5.52
N SER A 378 16.54 -7.64 6.49
CA SER A 378 15.26 -8.36 6.37
C SER A 378 14.36 -7.81 5.27
N ASP A 379 14.39 -6.48 5.08
CA ASP A 379 13.51 -5.80 4.13
C ASP A 379 14.10 -5.75 2.71
N THR A 380 15.44 -5.75 2.61
CA THR A 380 16.15 -5.69 1.32
C THR A 380 16.41 -7.04 0.67
N LEU A 381 16.27 -8.15 1.40
CA LEU A 381 16.50 -9.51 0.91
C LEU A 381 15.25 -10.39 0.98
N PRO A 382 14.16 -10.06 0.27
CA PRO A 382 12.86 -10.75 0.41
C PRO A 382 12.86 -12.22 -0.03
N ASN A 383 13.94 -12.71 -0.64
CA ASN A 383 14.03 -14.06 -1.19
C ASN A 383 14.94 -15.00 -0.39
N ILE A 384 15.46 -14.58 0.76
CA ILE A 384 16.26 -15.46 1.62
C ILE A 384 15.31 -16.30 2.48
N ALA A 385 15.54 -17.61 2.52
CA ALA A 385 14.79 -18.50 3.40
C ALA A 385 14.94 -18.04 4.86
N GLN A 386 13.86 -18.09 5.64
CA GLN A 386 13.83 -17.52 6.99
C GLN A 386 14.80 -18.18 7.98
N SER A 387 15.16 -19.45 7.73
CA SER A 387 16.25 -20.13 8.47
C SER A 387 17.61 -19.49 8.20
N GLU A 388 17.85 -19.05 6.99
CA GLU A 388 19.04 -18.29 6.62
C GLU A 388 18.98 -16.86 7.14
N PHE A 389 17.79 -16.25 7.17
CA PHE A 389 17.58 -14.93 7.76
C PHE A 389 17.90 -14.91 9.27
N ILE A 390 17.42 -15.89 10.05
CA ILE A 390 17.78 -16.02 11.48
C ILE A 390 19.29 -16.22 11.65
N ARG A 391 19.92 -16.99 10.77
CA ARG A 391 21.36 -17.19 10.74
C ARG A 391 22.11 -15.90 10.40
N LEU A 392 21.57 -15.10 9.48
CA LEU A 392 22.10 -13.81 9.06
C LEU A 392 21.93 -12.74 10.13
N SER A 393 20.78 -12.67 10.78
CA SER A 393 20.52 -11.73 11.89
C SER A 393 21.45 -11.98 13.08
N ASN A 394 21.94 -13.20 13.27
CA ASN A 394 22.95 -13.54 14.28
C ASN A 394 24.41 -13.26 13.83
N ILE A 395 24.63 -13.02 12.53
CA ILE A 395 25.97 -12.82 11.94
C ILE A 395 26.26 -11.32 11.70
N VAL A 396 25.24 -10.51 11.56
CA VAL A 396 25.32 -9.09 11.17
C VAL A 396 25.68 -8.11 12.30
N PRO A 397 25.56 -8.39 13.61
CA PRO A 397 26.19 -7.51 14.58
C PRO A 397 27.71 -7.53 14.42
N LEU A 398 28.24 -6.70 13.58
CA LEU A 398 29.39 -5.79 13.72
C LEU A 398 30.80 -6.31 13.99
N GLU A 399 31.04 -7.57 14.10
CA GLU A 399 32.41 -8.07 14.00
C GLU A 399 32.75 -8.25 12.52
N ASP A 400 33.78 -7.54 12.06
CA ASP A 400 34.28 -7.56 10.68
C ASP A 400 34.54 -8.99 10.17
N SER A 401 34.89 -9.89 11.05
CA SER A 401 35.11 -11.33 10.77
C SER A 401 33.81 -12.08 10.39
N ARG A 402 32.68 -11.72 11.01
CA ARG A 402 31.36 -12.35 10.72
C ARG A 402 30.75 -11.83 9.43
N TYR A 403 30.92 -10.54 9.17
CA TYR A 403 30.50 -9.95 7.91
C TYR A 403 31.32 -10.49 6.72
N ALA A 404 32.62 -10.65 6.88
CA ALA A 404 33.50 -11.26 5.86
C ALA A 404 33.08 -12.71 5.56
N LEU A 405 32.69 -13.48 6.58
CA LEU A 405 32.19 -14.85 6.43
C LEU A 405 30.83 -14.88 5.70
N PHE A 406 29.93 -13.96 6.02
CA PHE A 406 28.68 -13.78 5.31
C PHE A 406 28.92 -13.46 3.84
N ARG A 407 29.76 -12.49 3.55
CA ARG A 407 30.14 -12.09 2.19
C ARG A 407 30.71 -13.24 1.38
N SER A 408 31.57 -14.08 1.97
CA SER A 408 32.19 -15.21 1.29
C SER A 408 31.19 -16.32 0.94
N ASN A 409 30.16 -16.52 1.77
CA ASN A 409 29.18 -17.60 1.59
C ASN A 409 28.04 -17.23 0.63
N PHE A 410 27.74 -15.95 0.48
CA PHE A 410 26.57 -15.46 -0.29
C PHE A 410 26.93 -14.60 -1.51
N ALA A 411 28.19 -14.26 -1.72
CA ALA A 411 28.63 -13.39 -2.82
C ALA A 411 28.48 -14.02 -4.23
N THR A 412 28.04 -15.27 -4.33
CA THR A 412 27.77 -15.95 -5.59
C THR A 412 26.38 -15.65 -6.16
N ASN A 413 25.48 -15.02 -5.37
CA ASN A 413 24.14 -14.66 -5.79
C ASN A 413 24.12 -13.18 -6.21
N ASP A 414 23.85 -12.86 -7.48
CA ASP A 414 23.92 -11.50 -8.05
C ASP A 414 23.17 -10.41 -7.27
N PRO A 415 21.94 -10.61 -6.77
CA PRO A 415 21.27 -9.60 -5.96
C PRO A 415 21.98 -9.32 -4.63
N VAL A 416 22.43 -10.38 -3.96
CA VAL A 416 23.15 -10.28 -2.67
C VAL A 416 24.51 -9.62 -2.86
N ARG A 417 25.20 -9.91 -3.96
CA ARG A 417 26.48 -9.30 -4.31
C ARG A 417 26.37 -7.79 -4.47
N HIS A 418 25.35 -7.31 -5.15
CA HIS A 418 25.12 -5.88 -5.32
C HIS A 418 24.87 -5.19 -3.98
N HIS A 419 24.05 -5.78 -3.12
CA HIS A 419 23.75 -5.25 -1.78
C HIS A 419 25.01 -5.25 -0.88
N CYS A 420 25.82 -6.32 -0.93
CA CYS A 420 27.10 -6.34 -0.23
C CYS A 420 28.04 -5.21 -0.69
N GLN A 421 28.08 -4.90 -1.98
CA GLN A 421 28.89 -3.80 -2.52
C GLN A 421 28.42 -2.43 -2.03
N VAL A 422 27.11 -2.23 -1.90
CA VAL A 422 26.53 -1.01 -1.33
C VAL A 422 26.90 -0.91 0.16
N ILE A 423 26.71 -1.98 0.92
CA ILE A 423 27.06 -2.03 2.36
C ILE A 423 28.55 -1.77 2.57
N ASP A 424 29.43 -2.38 1.75
CA ASP A 424 30.87 -2.14 1.83
C ASP A 424 31.24 -0.65 1.66
N LYS A 425 30.67 -0.02 0.65
CA LYS A 425 30.90 1.42 0.40
C LYS A 425 30.45 2.28 1.57
N LEU A 426 29.31 1.96 2.15
CA LEU A 426 28.74 2.72 3.25
C LEU A 426 29.51 2.52 4.56
N ARG A 427 30.02 1.31 4.83
CA ARG A 427 30.95 1.05 5.94
C ARG A 427 32.26 1.81 5.79
N LEU A 428 32.79 1.90 4.56
CA LEU A 428 33.99 2.71 4.29
C LEU A 428 33.74 4.19 4.56
N ILE A 429 32.58 4.72 4.18
CA ILE A 429 32.19 6.10 4.45
C ILE A 429 32.03 6.33 5.96
N TYR A 430 31.31 5.42 6.65
CA TYR A 430 31.11 5.51 8.10
C TYR A 430 32.43 5.53 8.88
N ASN A 431 33.36 4.63 8.53
CA ASN A 431 34.66 4.49 9.21
C ASN A 431 35.72 5.50 8.72
N SER A 432 35.39 6.40 7.77
CA SER A 432 36.31 7.43 7.31
C SER A 432 36.46 8.53 8.35
N ASP A 433 37.63 9.16 8.41
CA ASP A 433 37.91 10.32 9.28
C ASP A 433 37.40 11.65 8.69
N THR A 434 36.49 11.61 7.72
CA THR A 434 35.92 12.78 7.07
C THR A 434 34.84 13.44 7.93
N SER A 435 34.52 14.70 7.64
CA SER A 435 33.46 15.44 8.35
C SER A 435 32.09 14.79 8.13
N THR A 436 31.19 14.97 9.07
CA THR A 436 29.81 14.43 8.98
C THR A 436 29.11 14.87 7.69
N SER A 437 29.30 16.14 7.29
CA SER A 437 28.73 16.65 6.02
C SER A 437 29.29 15.94 4.79
N THR A 438 30.58 15.60 4.78
CA THR A 438 31.20 14.83 3.69
C THR A 438 30.67 13.39 3.68
N LYS A 439 30.56 12.74 4.85
CA LYS A 439 29.98 11.41 4.98
C LYS A 439 28.55 11.35 4.43
N MET A 440 27.74 12.35 4.79
CA MET A 440 26.36 12.44 4.31
C MET A 440 26.28 12.65 2.78
N ALA A 441 27.12 13.51 2.21
CA ALA A 441 27.19 13.71 0.76
C ALA A 441 27.58 12.40 0.04
N ASP A 442 28.57 11.68 0.58
CA ASP A 442 29.03 10.40 0.02
C ASP A 442 27.95 9.31 0.14
N ILE A 443 27.22 9.26 1.26
CA ILE A 443 26.08 8.37 1.47
C ILE A 443 24.99 8.66 0.44
N CYS A 444 24.64 9.94 0.24
CA CYS A 444 23.67 10.35 -0.76
C CYS A 444 24.10 9.96 -2.17
N ALA A 445 25.40 10.09 -2.49
CA ALA A 445 25.94 9.66 -3.78
C ALA A 445 25.83 8.14 -3.98
N VAL A 446 26.13 7.34 -2.95
CA VAL A 446 26.04 5.87 -3.00
C VAL A 446 24.58 5.41 -3.14
N LEU A 447 23.64 6.11 -2.50
CA LEU A 447 22.20 5.83 -2.56
C LEU A 447 21.49 6.51 -3.73
N ASN A 448 22.22 7.28 -4.55
CA ASN A 448 21.68 8.03 -5.70
C ASN A 448 20.59 9.05 -5.32
N ILE A 449 20.70 9.64 -4.13
CA ILE A 449 19.79 10.68 -3.63
C ILE A 449 20.25 12.02 -4.19
N LYS A 450 19.44 12.66 -5.03
CA LYS A 450 19.73 13.98 -5.64
C LYS A 450 19.08 15.10 -4.81
N ASN A 451 19.80 16.21 -4.66
CA ASN A 451 19.40 17.47 -4.03
C ASN A 451 19.42 17.54 -2.49
N ILE A 452 20.65 17.69 -1.97
CA ILE A 452 20.83 18.24 -0.64
C ILE A 452 21.78 19.43 -0.80
N SER A 453 21.26 20.62 -0.69
CA SER A 453 22.03 21.82 -1.02
C SER A 453 22.87 22.40 0.11
N GLU A 454 22.60 22.10 1.38
CA GLU A 454 23.41 22.56 2.51
C GLU A 454 23.19 21.66 3.73
N PHE A 455 24.27 21.08 4.27
CA PHE A 455 24.27 20.32 5.52
C PHE A 455 24.74 21.22 6.67
N ASP A 456 23.97 21.22 7.75
CA ASP A 456 24.33 21.79 9.03
C ASP A 456 25.06 20.74 9.89
N GLU A 457 25.87 21.16 10.88
CA GLU A 457 26.64 20.27 11.77
C GLU A 457 25.77 19.39 12.70
N ASN A 458 24.45 19.58 12.67
CA ASN A 458 23.50 18.82 13.47
C ASN A 458 22.94 17.62 12.68
N ILE A 459 23.38 16.40 13.05
CA ILE A 459 23.02 15.13 12.38
C ILE A 459 21.51 14.91 12.32
N ASP A 460 20.79 15.17 13.41
CA ASP A 460 19.34 14.92 13.47
C ASP A 460 18.57 15.84 12.51
N LYS A 461 18.98 17.11 12.44
CA LYS A 461 18.40 18.07 11.51
C LYS A 461 18.72 17.75 10.06
N ASN A 462 19.90 17.24 9.79
CA ASN A 462 20.31 16.79 8.45
C ASN A 462 19.55 15.53 8.01
N ILE A 463 19.27 14.62 8.94
CA ILE A 463 18.44 13.45 8.72
C ILE A 463 16.99 13.86 8.44
N GLU A 464 16.42 14.81 9.20
CA GLU A 464 15.09 15.35 8.94
C GLU A 464 15.02 16.06 7.59
N CYS A 465 16.00 16.85 7.21
CA CYS A 465 16.08 17.46 5.87
C CYS A 465 16.19 16.43 4.75
N LEU A 466 16.94 15.34 4.94
CA LEU A 466 17.02 14.21 4.01
C LEU A 466 15.66 13.52 3.86
N ILE A 467 15.00 13.28 4.98
CA ILE A 467 13.68 12.68 5.05
C ILE A 467 12.66 13.57 4.34
N ASP A 468 12.64 14.86 4.65
CA ASP A 468 11.75 15.84 4.02
C ASP A 468 12.03 15.98 2.51
N SER A 469 13.29 15.90 2.07
CA SER A 469 13.62 15.93 0.64
C SER A 469 13.13 14.67 -0.10
N VAL A 470 13.15 13.52 0.56
CA VAL A 470 12.61 12.26 0.03
C VAL A 470 11.08 12.28 0.05
N GLU A 471 10.46 12.74 1.15
CA GLU A 471 9.00 12.87 1.27
C GLU A 471 8.43 13.95 0.34
N ASN A 472 9.15 15.06 0.13
CA ASN A 472 8.78 16.11 -0.81
C ASN A 472 9.01 15.71 -2.28
N HIS A 473 9.90 14.76 -2.57
CA HIS A 473 10.02 14.16 -3.90
C HIS A 473 8.79 13.29 -4.23
N ASP A 474 8.19 12.64 -3.22
CA ASP A 474 6.92 11.92 -3.38
C ASP A 474 5.72 12.87 -3.60
N SER A 475 5.81 14.13 -3.12
CA SER A 475 4.74 15.14 -3.28
C SER A 475 4.93 16.08 -4.48
N ASN A 476 6.14 16.21 -5.00
CA ASN A 476 6.45 16.94 -6.23
C ASN A 476 6.57 15.98 -7.42
N ILE A 477 5.46 15.31 -7.77
CA ILE A 477 5.24 14.95 -9.18
C ILE A 477 5.22 16.30 -9.90
N SER A 478 6.37 16.70 -10.41
CA SER A 478 6.51 17.94 -11.14
C SER A 478 5.44 17.96 -12.24
N ASN A 479 4.66 19.03 -12.30
CA ASN A 479 3.78 19.35 -13.41
C ASN A 479 4.60 19.62 -14.70
N ASP A 480 5.75 19.01 -14.83
CA ASP A 480 6.55 19.03 -16.04
C ASP A 480 5.85 18.12 -17.06
N SER A 481 5.42 18.68 -18.14
CA SER A 481 4.58 18.09 -19.18
C SER A 481 5.17 16.84 -19.88
N GLN A 482 6.25 16.27 -19.39
CA GLN A 482 6.92 15.07 -19.91
C GLN A 482 7.58 14.22 -18.82
N SER A 483 6.98 14.06 -17.65
CA SER A 483 7.53 13.13 -16.63
C SER A 483 7.11 11.68 -16.94
N LEU A 484 8.10 10.77 -16.97
CA LEU A 484 7.89 9.33 -17.09
C LEU A 484 7.97 8.69 -15.70
N TYR A 485 6.84 8.24 -15.17
CA TYR A 485 6.80 7.44 -13.94
C TYR A 485 7.16 5.99 -14.23
N VAL A 486 7.99 5.38 -13.38
CA VAL A 486 8.34 3.96 -13.47
C VAL A 486 8.08 3.28 -12.13
N GLY A 487 7.24 2.26 -12.13
CA GLY A 487 6.87 1.60 -10.88
C GLY A 487 6.14 0.28 -11.06
N THR A 488 5.77 -0.32 -9.94
CA THR A 488 4.90 -1.52 -9.96
C THR A 488 3.44 -1.11 -10.11
N ILE A 489 2.60 -2.03 -10.62
CA ILE A 489 1.14 -1.82 -10.66
C ILE A 489 0.57 -1.58 -9.25
N HIS A 490 1.15 -2.20 -8.22
CA HIS A 490 0.74 -1.98 -6.83
C HIS A 490 0.99 -0.53 -6.37
N SER A 491 2.18 0.02 -6.68
CA SER A 491 2.50 1.42 -6.34
C SER A 491 1.71 2.44 -7.17
N ALA A 492 1.19 2.03 -8.31
CA ALA A 492 0.35 2.85 -9.19
C ALA A 492 -1.13 2.93 -8.74
N LYS A 493 -1.55 2.13 -7.75
CA LYS A 493 -2.94 2.18 -7.26
C LYS A 493 -3.23 3.55 -6.66
N GLY A 494 -4.35 4.15 -7.05
CA GLY A 494 -4.72 5.53 -6.68
C GLY A 494 -4.20 6.60 -7.62
N LEU A 495 -3.14 6.33 -8.40
CA LEU A 495 -2.56 7.27 -9.36
C LEU A 495 -3.19 7.12 -10.76
N GLU A 496 -2.88 8.07 -11.67
CA GLU A 496 -3.41 8.07 -13.03
C GLU A 496 -2.54 8.93 -13.95
N TRP A 497 -2.38 8.50 -15.21
CA TRP A 497 -1.56 9.16 -16.22
C TRP A 497 -2.29 9.23 -17.56
N ASP A 498 -1.88 10.18 -18.41
CA ASP A 498 -2.42 10.30 -19.76
C ASP A 498 -2.09 9.05 -20.58
N ASN A 499 -0.88 8.53 -20.42
CA ASN A 499 -0.36 7.39 -21.14
C ASN A 499 0.14 6.32 -20.18
N VAL A 500 -0.22 5.06 -20.41
CA VAL A 500 0.26 3.93 -19.60
C VAL A 500 0.81 2.84 -20.51
N PHE A 501 2.01 2.38 -20.18
CA PHE A 501 2.62 1.17 -20.70
C PHE A 501 2.55 0.07 -19.64
N LEU A 502 1.81 -0.97 -19.93
CA LEU A 502 1.74 -2.19 -19.11
C LEU A 502 2.69 -3.23 -19.67
N TRP A 503 3.63 -3.69 -18.84
CA TRP A 503 4.69 -4.56 -19.27
C TRP A 503 4.47 -6.02 -18.87
N ASN A 504 4.89 -6.94 -19.76
CA ASN A 504 4.94 -8.39 -19.50
C ASN A 504 3.63 -9.06 -19.10
N VAL A 505 2.49 -8.54 -19.54
CA VAL A 505 1.19 -9.19 -19.28
C VAL A 505 1.18 -10.56 -19.94
N ASN A 506 0.75 -11.58 -19.20
CA ASN A 506 0.74 -12.99 -19.60
C ASN A 506 2.13 -13.57 -19.96
N CYS A 507 3.22 -12.97 -19.43
CA CYS A 507 4.58 -13.51 -19.49
C CYS A 507 4.93 -14.22 -18.17
N TYR A 508 6.15 -14.80 -18.10
CA TYR A 508 6.62 -15.56 -16.93
C TYR A 508 6.47 -14.81 -15.59
N SER A 509 6.78 -13.52 -15.55
CA SER A 509 6.69 -12.66 -14.36
C SER A 509 5.28 -12.20 -14.01
N PHE A 510 4.37 -12.18 -14.97
CA PHE A 510 2.99 -11.72 -14.81
C PHE A 510 2.01 -12.69 -15.47
N LYS A 511 1.94 -13.93 -14.99
CA LYS A 511 0.96 -14.93 -15.45
C LYS A 511 -0.40 -14.66 -14.82
N LEU A 512 -1.43 -14.69 -15.65
CA LEU A 512 -2.84 -14.50 -15.24
C LEU A 512 -3.44 -15.83 -14.75
N ARG A 513 -3.12 -16.21 -13.50
CA ARG A 513 -3.52 -17.51 -12.92
C ARG A 513 -4.55 -17.39 -11.80
N SER A 514 -4.53 -16.30 -11.07
CA SER A 514 -5.39 -16.05 -9.91
C SER A 514 -6.28 -14.84 -10.16
N GLU A 515 -7.36 -14.72 -9.37
CA GLU A 515 -8.20 -13.52 -9.37
C GLU A 515 -7.36 -12.25 -9.11
N GLU A 516 -6.39 -12.31 -8.20
CA GLU A 516 -5.49 -11.18 -7.90
C GLU A 516 -4.66 -10.77 -9.11
N ASP A 517 -4.17 -11.72 -9.94
CA ASP A 517 -3.42 -11.37 -11.15
C ASP A 517 -4.30 -10.64 -12.18
N TRP A 518 -5.55 -11.08 -12.35
CA TRP A 518 -6.52 -10.40 -13.21
C TRP A 518 -6.88 -9.01 -12.68
N ASN A 519 -7.05 -8.88 -11.37
CA ASN A 519 -7.29 -7.60 -10.73
C ASN A 519 -6.10 -6.65 -10.91
N LEU A 520 -4.86 -7.14 -10.79
CA LEU A 520 -3.67 -6.34 -11.09
C LEU A 520 -3.66 -5.87 -12.53
N TYR A 521 -4.02 -6.74 -13.48
CA TYR A 521 -4.12 -6.35 -14.88
C TYR A 521 -5.15 -5.24 -15.08
N TYR A 522 -6.33 -5.41 -14.50
CA TYR A 522 -7.39 -4.39 -14.52
C TYR A 522 -6.94 -3.07 -13.88
N VAL A 523 -6.30 -3.13 -12.71
CA VAL A 523 -5.78 -1.93 -12.03
C VAL A 523 -4.80 -1.21 -12.94
N GLY A 524 -3.82 -1.91 -13.50
CA GLY A 524 -2.84 -1.30 -14.39
C GLY A 524 -3.48 -0.66 -15.63
N ALA A 525 -4.39 -1.34 -16.30
CA ALA A 525 -5.08 -0.82 -17.49
C ALA A 525 -5.91 0.43 -17.17
N THR A 526 -6.59 0.45 -16.03
CA THR A 526 -7.44 1.58 -15.60
C THR A 526 -6.66 2.77 -15.01
N ARG A 527 -5.32 2.74 -15.03
CA ARG A 527 -4.50 3.94 -14.71
C ARG A 527 -4.41 4.90 -15.89
N ALA A 528 -4.65 4.43 -17.11
CA ALA A 528 -4.60 5.23 -18.31
C ALA A 528 -5.83 6.13 -18.46
N LYS A 529 -5.59 7.41 -18.85
CA LYS A 529 -6.62 8.36 -19.23
C LYS A 529 -6.90 8.31 -20.73
N GLN A 530 -5.86 8.38 -21.55
CA GLN A 530 -5.96 8.56 -23.01
C GLN A 530 -5.39 7.39 -23.80
N ASN A 531 -4.17 6.96 -23.49
CA ASN A 531 -3.47 5.93 -24.25
C ASN A 531 -3.05 4.77 -23.36
N LEU A 532 -3.36 3.55 -23.80
CA LEU A 532 -2.94 2.32 -23.15
C LEU A 532 -2.18 1.43 -24.14
N PHE A 533 -0.95 1.07 -23.76
CA PHE A 533 -0.08 0.14 -24.47
C PHE A 533 0.16 -1.08 -23.59
N VAL A 534 -0.08 -2.26 -24.12
CA VAL A 534 0.05 -3.52 -23.38
C VAL A 534 1.08 -4.41 -24.05
N PHE A 535 2.25 -4.58 -23.43
CA PHE A 535 3.25 -5.56 -23.84
C PHE A 535 2.83 -6.94 -23.32
N LYS A 536 2.43 -7.81 -24.24
CA LYS A 536 1.80 -9.09 -23.93
C LYS A 536 2.59 -10.25 -24.50
N GLY A 537 2.81 -11.29 -23.67
CA GLY A 537 3.37 -12.55 -24.13
C GLY A 537 2.35 -13.37 -24.90
N GLU A 538 2.84 -14.33 -25.71
CA GLU A 538 1.94 -15.33 -26.31
C GLU A 538 1.33 -16.20 -25.22
N ASN A 539 0.07 -16.60 -25.42
CA ASN A 539 -0.56 -17.64 -24.62
C ASN A 539 0.28 -18.92 -24.78
N MET A 540 0.93 -19.38 -23.69
CA MET A 540 1.43 -20.73 -23.59
C MET A 540 0.31 -21.66 -23.18
#